data_c706ed4a9cafde24b9e969fc1428de7d
#
_entry.id   c706ed4a9cafde24b9e969fc1428de7d
#
_cell.length_a   1.000
_cell.length_b   1.000
_cell.length_c   1.000
_cell.angle_alpha   90.00
_cell.angle_beta   90.00
_cell.angle_gamma   90.00
#
_symmetry.space_group_name_H-M   'P 1'
#
loop_
_entity.id
_entity.type
_entity.pdbx_description
1 polymer ?
#
loop_
_entity_poly.entity_id
_entity_poly.type
_entity_poly.pdbx_seq_one_letter_code
_entity_poly.pdbx_strand_id
1 'polypeptide(L)'
;MSQSVLPTQAGYDRWSQIYDADENPLIELETQVMRQFIGDVAGRTVLDVGCGTGRHTSAVAAAGARVTAIDFSRGMLDRARAKPECRDVTFLTHDLSQTLPFPDGTFDVIVCGLVIDHISTLKGLFGEMQRVGKPGARAAISVMHPAMELLGVQARFTDPATGAKIACGTAQNATSDYVTAICHSGWYMAEMIERAVDDATIAACPRAIKYAGWPMLMAWRLLKKS
;
A
#
# COMPACT_ATOMS: atom_id res chain seq x y z
N MET A 1 -13.03 24.23 -11.43
CA MET A 1 -12.11 24.50 -10.32
C MET A 1 -10.79 23.82 -10.65
N SER A 2 -9.67 24.54 -10.64
CA SER A 2 -8.35 23.96 -10.94
C SER A 2 -7.97 22.99 -9.83
N GLN A 3 -7.63 21.75 -10.20
CA GLN A 3 -7.07 20.76 -9.29
C GLN A 3 -5.60 21.14 -9.05
N SER A 4 -5.20 21.32 -7.81
CA SER A 4 -3.79 21.52 -7.46
C SER A 4 -3.13 20.16 -7.22
N VAL A 5 -1.92 19.97 -7.74
CA VAL A 5 -1.10 18.78 -7.50
C VAL A 5 -0.02 19.15 -6.49
N LEU A 6 0.08 18.42 -5.40
CA LEU A 6 1.16 18.56 -4.43
C LEU A 6 2.22 17.45 -4.65
N PRO A 7 3.49 17.72 -4.28
CA PRO A 7 4.46 16.65 -4.09
C PRO A 7 3.87 15.56 -3.17
N THR A 8 4.09 14.29 -3.49
CA THR A 8 3.40 13.15 -2.85
C THR A 8 3.49 13.20 -1.32
N GLN A 9 4.68 13.44 -0.75
CA GLN A 9 4.85 13.53 0.71
C GLN A 9 3.99 14.65 1.32
N ALA A 10 4.08 15.86 0.78
CA ALA A 10 3.32 17.02 1.30
C ALA A 10 1.80 16.80 1.17
N GLY A 11 1.37 16.11 0.11
CA GLY A 11 -0.03 15.72 -0.09
C GLY A 11 -0.50 14.76 1.00
N TYR A 12 0.26 13.70 1.29
CA TYR A 12 -0.08 12.72 2.31
C TYR A 12 0.03 13.28 3.74
N ASP A 13 1.01 14.14 4.05
CA ASP A 13 1.08 14.83 5.33
C ASP A 13 -0.19 15.64 5.60
N ARG A 14 -0.71 16.32 4.57
CA ARG A 14 -1.94 17.09 4.68
C ARG A 14 -3.19 16.20 4.74
N TRP A 15 -3.23 15.13 3.93
CA TRP A 15 -4.33 14.17 3.88
C TRP A 15 -4.49 13.38 5.18
N SER A 16 -3.40 13.14 5.90
CA SER A 16 -3.37 12.32 7.14
C SER A 16 -4.44 12.70 8.16
N GLN A 17 -4.86 13.98 8.17
CA GLN A 17 -5.86 14.48 9.11
C GLN A 17 -7.26 13.86 8.93
N ILE A 18 -7.60 13.48 7.70
CA ILE A 18 -8.93 12.97 7.33
C ILE A 18 -8.88 11.59 6.66
N TYR A 19 -7.69 11.01 6.46
CA TYR A 19 -7.48 9.82 5.63
C TYR A 19 -8.34 8.62 6.07
N ASP A 20 -8.41 8.34 7.37
CA ASP A 20 -9.16 7.21 7.91
C ASP A 20 -10.69 7.44 7.92
N ALA A 21 -11.14 8.70 7.73
CA ALA A 21 -12.55 9.05 7.66
C ALA A 21 -13.10 9.09 6.22
N ASP A 22 -12.23 9.02 5.20
CA ASP A 22 -12.65 9.08 3.80
C ASP A 22 -13.06 7.69 3.31
N GLU A 23 -14.35 7.53 3.00
CA GLU A 23 -14.86 6.30 2.38
C GLU A 23 -14.18 6.07 1.02
N ASN A 24 -13.45 4.97 0.88
CA ASN A 24 -12.72 4.66 -0.33
C ASN A 24 -13.00 3.22 -0.81
N PRO A 25 -13.70 3.06 -1.96
CA PRO A 25 -14.03 1.73 -2.48
C PRO A 25 -12.80 0.86 -2.78
N LEU A 26 -11.67 1.46 -3.10
CA LEU A 26 -10.42 0.72 -3.31
C LEU A 26 -9.94 0.07 -2.01
N ILE A 27 -10.09 0.73 -0.87
CA ILE A 27 -9.73 0.17 0.44
C ILE A 27 -10.62 -1.01 0.81
N GLU A 28 -11.92 -0.95 0.49
CA GLU A 28 -12.85 -2.07 0.71
C GLU A 28 -12.44 -3.33 -0.06
N LEU A 29 -12.16 -3.19 -1.36
CA LEU A 29 -11.68 -4.28 -2.20
C LEU A 29 -10.34 -4.83 -1.70
N GLU A 30 -9.42 -3.95 -1.38
CA GLU A 30 -8.04 -4.28 -1.05
C GLU A 30 -7.92 -4.99 0.31
N THR A 31 -8.68 -4.58 1.31
CA THR A 31 -8.59 -5.13 2.68
C THR A 31 -8.82 -6.64 2.70
N GLN A 32 -9.81 -7.14 1.94
CA GLN A 32 -10.12 -8.57 1.88
C GLN A 32 -9.01 -9.37 1.20
N VAL A 33 -8.51 -8.85 0.06
CA VAL A 33 -7.45 -9.49 -0.72
C VAL A 33 -6.14 -9.52 0.06
N MET A 34 -5.75 -8.40 0.63
CA MET A 34 -4.49 -8.31 1.37
C MET A 34 -4.50 -9.17 2.64
N ARG A 35 -5.64 -9.29 3.34
CA ARG A 35 -5.78 -10.23 4.46
C ARG A 35 -5.46 -11.66 4.02
N GLN A 36 -5.96 -12.10 2.88
CA GLN A 36 -5.70 -13.44 2.34
C GLN A 36 -4.22 -13.61 1.94
N PHE A 37 -3.63 -12.61 1.28
CA PHE A 37 -2.25 -12.68 0.78
C PHE A 37 -1.21 -12.57 1.90
N ILE A 38 -1.47 -11.76 2.92
CA ILE A 38 -0.65 -11.64 4.13
C ILE A 38 -0.67 -12.98 4.90
N GLY A 39 -1.85 -13.64 5.03
CA GLY A 39 -2.01 -14.91 5.70
C GLY A 39 -1.63 -14.86 7.19
N ASP A 40 -1.31 -16.02 7.78
CA ASP A 40 -0.95 -16.12 9.19
C ASP A 40 0.40 -15.45 9.48
N VAL A 41 0.41 -14.54 10.47
CA VAL A 41 1.56 -13.75 10.89
C VAL A 41 1.91 -13.88 12.38
N ALA A 42 1.22 -14.76 13.11
CA ALA A 42 1.45 -14.95 14.54
C ALA A 42 2.93 -15.32 14.80
N GLY A 43 3.61 -14.54 15.65
CA GLY A 43 5.02 -14.70 15.97
C GLY A 43 6.02 -14.37 14.84
N ARG A 44 5.56 -13.95 13.67
CA ARG A 44 6.41 -13.58 12.52
C ARG A 44 6.96 -12.16 12.65
N THR A 45 8.09 -11.90 11.99
CA THR A 45 8.59 -10.54 11.76
C THR A 45 7.99 -9.99 10.48
N VAL A 46 7.30 -8.85 10.57
CA VAL A 46 6.60 -8.21 9.45
C VAL A 46 7.16 -6.84 9.18
N LEU A 47 7.43 -6.53 7.91
CA LEU A 47 7.71 -5.16 7.44
C LEU A 47 6.48 -4.64 6.70
N ASP A 48 5.94 -3.49 7.13
CA ASP A 48 4.90 -2.77 6.40
C ASP A 48 5.53 -1.56 5.70
N VAL A 49 5.59 -1.63 4.36
CA VAL A 49 6.28 -0.67 3.48
C VAL A 49 5.27 0.35 2.96
N GLY A 50 5.43 1.62 3.35
CA GLY A 50 4.46 2.68 3.07
C GLY A 50 3.19 2.48 3.89
N CYS A 51 3.35 2.31 5.20
CA CYS A 51 2.26 1.89 6.10
C CYS A 51 1.10 2.90 6.22
N GLY A 52 1.29 4.15 5.80
CA GLY A 52 0.30 5.21 5.93
C GLY A 52 -0.16 5.38 7.37
N THR A 53 -1.48 5.46 7.57
CA THR A 53 -2.11 5.53 8.90
C THR A 53 -2.12 4.20 9.65
N GLY A 54 -1.44 3.17 9.13
CA GLY A 54 -1.25 1.89 9.83
C GLY A 54 -2.43 0.92 9.73
N ARG A 55 -3.18 0.92 8.65
CA ARG A 55 -4.33 0.00 8.44
C ARG A 55 -3.89 -1.47 8.47
N HIS A 56 -2.87 -1.84 7.67
CA HIS A 56 -2.31 -3.20 7.71
C HIS A 56 -1.46 -3.42 8.96
N THR A 57 -0.65 -2.42 9.35
CA THR A 57 0.17 -2.45 10.56
C THR A 57 -0.64 -2.87 11.79
N SER A 58 -1.78 -2.20 12.06
CA SER A 58 -2.64 -2.52 13.21
C SER A 58 -3.23 -3.92 13.12
N ALA A 59 -3.66 -4.36 11.94
CA ALA A 59 -4.24 -5.68 11.72
C ALA A 59 -3.22 -6.81 11.98
N VAL A 60 -1.99 -6.68 11.45
CA VAL A 60 -0.96 -7.70 11.65
C VAL A 60 -0.36 -7.68 13.07
N ALA A 61 -0.28 -6.49 13.71
CA ALA A 61 0.12 -6.37 15.12
C ALA A 61 -0.90 -7.05 16.04
N ALA A 62 -2.21 -6.78 15.84
CA ALA A 62 -3.28 -7.45 16.56
C ALA A 62 -3.30 -8.97 16.35
N ALA A 63 -2.80 -9.47 15.22
CA ALA A 63 -2.63 -10.89 14.93
C ALA A 63 -1.35 -11.49 15.54
N GLY A 64 -0.60 -10.75 16.36
CA GLY A 64 0.56 -11.23 17.10
C GLY A 64 1.88 -11.21 16.33
N ALA A 65 1.99 -10.41 15.27
CA ALA A 65 3.26 -10.19 14.57
C ALA A 65 4.17 -9.22 15.34
N ARG A 66 5.49 -9.36 15.14
CA ARG A 66 6.49 -8.32 15.47
C ARG A 66 6.64 -7.40 14.26
N VAL A 67 6.11 -6.18 14.36
CA VAL A 67 5.94 -5.30 13.20
C VAL A 67 6.96 -4.17 13.22
N THR A 68 7.60 -3.95 12.08
CA THR A 68 8.28 -2.71 11.71
C THR A 68 7.52 -2.08 10.57
N ALA A 69 7.22 -0.79 10.67
CA ALA A 69 6.43 -0.05 9.69
C ALA A 69 7.19 1.20 9.25
N ILE A 70 7.23 1.45 7.96
CA ILE A 70 7.94 2.61 7.40
C ILE A 70 7.02 3.42 6.51
N ASP A 71 7.13 4.74 6.59
CA ASP A 71 6.46 5.70 5.70
C ASP A 71 7.27 7.00 5.63
N PHE A 72 7.15 7.76 4.54
CA PHE A 72 7.84 9.04 4.43
C PHE A 72 7.06 10.20 5.08
N SER A 73 5.73 10.05 5.23
CA SER A 73 4.84 11.06 5.80
C SER A 73 4.80 10.95 7.33
N ARG A 74 5.27 11.99 8.00
CA ARG A 74 5.20 12.08 9.46
C ARG A 74 3.76 12.13 9.95
N GLY A 75 2.89 12.86 9.23
CA GLY A 75 1.49 12.96 9.58
C GLY A 75 0.79 11.60 9.55
N MET A 76 1.11 10.74 8.57
CA MET A 76 0.59 9.37 8.51
C MET A 76 1.11 8.53 9.68
N LEU A 77 2.41 8.56 9.95
CA LEU A 77 3.01 7.81 11.05
C LEU A 77 2.45 8.21 12.42
N ASP A 78 2.15 9.50 12.63
CA ASP A 78 1.58 9.96 13.90
C ASP A 78 0.16 9.39 14.10
N ARG A 79 -0.62 9.25 13.03
CA ARG A 79 -1.93 8.57 13.08
C ARG A 79 -1.78 7.08 13.35
N ALA A 80 -0.82 6.43 12.71
CA ALA A 80 -0.55 5.01 12.94
C ALA A 80 -0.13 4.73 14.39
N ARG A 81 0.78 5.54 14.95
CA ARG A 81 1.23 5.42 16.36
C ARG A 81 0.12 5.62 17.38
N ALA A 82 -0.91 6.40 17.04
CA ALA A 82 -2.03 6.66 17.92
C ALA A 82 -2.99 5.47 18.07
N LYS A 83 -2.89 4.44 17.21
CA LYS A 83 -3.74 3.24 17.27
C LYS A 83 -3.30 2.32 18.41
N PRO A 84 -4.21 1.86 19.29
CA PRO A 84 -3.86 1.02 20.44
C PRO A 84 -3.13 -0.26 20.08
N GLU A 85 -3.46 -0.87 18.94
CA GLU A 85 -2.86 -2.10 18.41
C GLU A 85 -1.40 -1.90 18.02
N CYS A 86 -0.99 -0.66 17.78
CA CYS A 86 0.33 -0.29 17.29
C CYS A 86 1.32 0.08 18.41
N ARG A 87 0.98 -0.11 19.70
CA ARG A 87 1.84 0.30 20.83
C ARG A 87 3.25 -0.30 20.81
N ASP A 88 3.38 -1.54 20.33
CA ASP A 88 4.63 -2.29 20.30
C ASP A 88 5.25 -2.31 18.89
N VAL A 89 4.73 -1.51 17.97
CA VAL A 89 5.22 -1.42 16.58
C VAL A 89 6.40 -0.44 16.50
N THR A 90 7.44 -0.86 15.79
CA THR A 90 8.58 0.03 15.46
C THR A 90 8.23 0.85 14.23
N PHE A 91 8.16 2.17 14.36
CA PHE A 91 7.89 3.10 13.24
C PHE A 91 9.13 3.90 12.86
N LEU A 92 9.47 3.91 11.56
CA LEU A 92 10.58 4.69 11.00
C LEU A 92 10.08 5.61 9.88
N THR A 93 10.53 6.85 9.89
CA THR A 93 10.34 7.74 8.73
C THR A 93 11.38 7.35 7.67
N HIS A 94 10.93 6.94 6.47
CA HIS A 94 11.82 6.48 5.41
C HIS A 94 11.25 6.78 4.03
N ASP A 95 12.11 7.25 3.12
CA ASP A 95 11.80 7.47 1.71
C ASP A 95 12.13 6.20 0.91
N LEU A 96 11.13 5.61 0.26
CA LEU A 96 11.26 4.37 -0.50
C LEU A 96 12.10 4.51 -1.80
N SER A 97 12.53 5.71 -2.15
CA SER A 97 13.54 5.94 -3.20
C SER A 97 14.95 5.56 -2.74
N GLN A 98 15.15 5.37 -1.43
CA GLN A 98 16.42 5.01 -0.80
C GLN A 98 16.44 3.51 -0.46
N THR A 99 17.65 2.97 -0.28
CA THR A 99 17.88 1.60 0.23
C THR A 99 17.17 1.41 1.58
N LEU A 100 16.45 0.31 1.76
CA LEU A 100 15.76 0.02 3.01
C LEU A 100 16.78 -0.16 4.17
N PRO A 101 16.58 0.51 5.34
CA PRO A 101 17.55 0.56 6.41
C PRO A 101 17.57 -0.71 7.28
N PHE A 102 17.51 -1.88 6.64
CA PHE A 102 17.45 -3.17 7.30
C PHE A 102 18.50 -4.12 6.70
N PRO A 103 19.05 -5.03 7.52
CA PRO A 103 19.92 -6.11 7.03
C PRO A 103 19.18 -7.07 6.10
N ASP A 104 19.94 -7.80 5.30
CA ASP A 104 19.43 -8.89 4.47
C ASP A 104 18.74 -9.94 5.34
N GLY A 105 17.65 -10.53 4.85
CA GLY A 105 16.98 -11.63 5.51
C GLY A 105 16.41 -11.32 6.90
N THR A 106 15.82 -10.14 7.09
CA THR A 106 15.28 -9.71 8.40
C THR A 106 13.82 -10.13 8.60
N PHE A 107 12.98 -10.10 7.55
CA PHE A 107 11.53 -10.22 7.68
C PHE A 107 10.98 -11.52 7.11
N ASP A 108 9.99 -12.10 7.80
CA ASP A 108 9.24 -13.28 7.32
C ASP A 108 8.16 -12.89 6.32
N VAL A 109 7.56 -11.71 6.52
CA VAL A 109 6.46 -11.20 5.69
C VAL A 109 6.69 -9.72 5.38
N ILE A 110 6.42 -9.35 4.14
CA ILE A 110 6.46 -7.96 3.69
C ILE A 110 5.09 -7.57 3.18
N VAL A 111 4.58 -6.45 3.64
CA VAL A 111 3.30 -5.86 3.23
C VAL A 111 3.59 -4.55 2.52
N CYS A 112 2.96 -4.30 1.37
CA CYS A 112 3.05 -3.03 0.66
C CYS A 112 1.72 -2.75 -0.03
N GLY A 113 0.84 -2.02 0.66
CA GLY A 113 -0.55 -1.81 0.23
C GLY A 113 -0.81 -0.41 -0.30
N LEU A 114 -1.14 -0.27 -1.60
CA LEU A 114 -1.51 0.99 -2.25
C LEU A 114 -0.41 2.07 -2.18
N VAL A 115 0.83 1.68 -2.48
CA VAL A 115 2.03 2.55 -2.40
C VAL A 115 2.77 2.64 -3.72
N ILE A 116 2.88 1.49 -4.43
CA ILE A 116 3.81 1.37 -5.57
C ILE A 116 3.40 2.16 -6.81
N ASP A 117 2.18 2.69 -6.85
CA ASP A 117 1.71 3.64 -7.86
C ASP A 117 2.38 5.03 -7.74
N HIS A 118 3.01 5.32 -6.60
CA HIS A 118 3.82 6.53 -6.40
C HIS A 118 5.30 6.33 -6.70
N ILE A 119 5.75 5.11 -7.03
CA ILE A 119 7.16 4.75 -7.18
C ILE A 119 7.51 4.57 -8.66
N SER A 120 8.43 5.37 -9.16
CA SER A 120 8.95 5.24 -10.54
C SER A 120 10.07 4.20 -10.68
N THR A 121 10.79 3.91 -9.60
CA THR A 121 11.92 2.95 -9.59
C THR A 121 11.51 1.59 -9.04
N LEU A 122 10.46 0.99 -9.61
CA LEU A 122 9.86 -0.26 -9.13
C LEU A 122 10.88 -1.38 -8.92
N LYS A 123 11.79 -1.61 -9.88
CA LYS A 123 12.80 -2.68 -9.79
C LYS A 123 13.69 -2.53 -8.55
N GLY A 124 14.06 -1.30 -8.20
CA GLY A 124 14.86 -1.01 -6.99
C GLY A 124 14.09 -1.39 -5.72
N LEU A 125 12.85 -0.94 -5.59
CA LEU A 125 12.02 -1.23 -4.42
C LEU A 125 11.72 -2.73 -4.29
N PHE A 126 11.33 -3.42 -5.37
CA PHE A 126 11.11 -4.87 -5.34
C PHE A 126 12.38 -5.65 -4.99
N GLY A 127 13.55 -5.20 -5.46
CA GLY A 127 14.85 -5.78 -5.11
C GLY A 127 15.17 -5.60 -3.63
N GLU A 128 14.94 -4.42 -3.06
CA GLU A 128 15.14 -4.14 -1.65
C GLU A 128 14.19 -4.94 -0.74
N MET A 129 12.91 -5.01 -1.10
CA MET A 129 11.96 -5.88 -0.40
C MET A 129 12.42 -7.34 -0.44
N GLN A 130 12.91 -7.81 -1.58
CA GLN A 130 13.44 -9.17 -1.71
C GLN A 130 14.69 -9.37 -0.85
N ARG A 131 15.61 -8.40 -0.82
CA ARG A 131 16.84 -8.46 -0.03
C ARG A 131 16.54 -8.58 1.47
N VAL A 132 15.67 -7.75 2.00
CA VAL A 132 15.33 -7.73 3.44
C VAL A 132 14.43 -8.89 3.87
N GLY A 133 13.77 -9.58 2.93
CA GLY A 133 13.01 -10.80 3.21
C GLY A 133 13.93 -11.98 3.51
N LYS A 134 13.58 -12.82 4.49
CA LYS A 134 14.27 -14.09 4.77
C LYS A 134 14.14 -15.06 3.60
N PRO A 135 15.01 -16.09 3.49
CA PRO A 135 14.70 -17.25 2.66
C PRO A 135 13.32 -17.81 3.02
N GLY A 136 12.47 -18.06 2.01
CA GLY A 136 11.08 -18.46 2.21
C GLY A 136 10.12 -17.34 2.63
N ALA A 137 10.55 -16.09 2.67
CA ALA A 137 9.67 -14.95 2.95
C ALA A 137 8.59 -14.80 1.87
N ARG A 138 7.45 -14.24 2.28
CA ARG A 138 6.39 -13.84 1.36
C ARG A 138 6.18 -12.33 1.36
N ALA A 139 5.71 -11.79 0.22
CA ALA A 139 5.23 -10.42 0.15
C ALA A 139 3.80 -10.38 -0.36
N ALA A 140 2.98 -9.53 0.26
CA ALA A 140 1.64 -9.16 -0.16
C ALA A 140 1.69 -7.70 -0.63
N ILE A 141 1.38 -7.47 -1.89
CA ILE A 141 1.52 -6.17 -2.54
C ILE A 141 0.24 -5.84 -3.27
N SER A 142 -0.22 -4.60 -3.15
CA SER A 142 -1.39 -4.11 -3.87
C SER A 142 -1.17 -2.73 -4.47
N VAL A 143 -1.93 -2.43 -5.51
CA VAL A 143 -1.93 -1.13 -6.19
C VAL A 143 -3.30 -0.83 -6.76
N MET A 144 -3.64 0.45 -6.91
CA MET A 144 -4.76 0.85 -7.75
C MET A 144 -4.50 0.36 -9.18
N HIS A 145 -5.50 -0.29 -9.79
CA HIS A 145 -5.35 -0.82 -11.14
C HIS A 145 -5.06 0.32 -12.15
N PRO A 146 -4.05 0.18 -13.05
CA PRO A 146 -3.72 1.21 -14.04
C PRO A 146 -4.89 1.66 -14.92
N ALA A 147 -5.88 0.80 -15.16
CA ALA A 147 -7.09 1.19 -15.88
C ALA A 147 -7.85 2.35 -15.21
N MET A 148 -7.73 2.53 -13.90
CA MET A 148 -8.35 3.65 -13.19
C MET A 148 -7.68 4.97 -13.52
N GLU A 149 -6.37 4.97 -13.77
CA GLU A 149 -5.65 6.17 -14.23
C GLU A 149 -6.10 6.61 -15.62
N LEU A 150 -6.41 5.65 -16.52
CA LEU A 150 -6.98 5.94 -17.83
C LEU A 150 -8.36 6.60 -17.73
N LEU A 151 -9.11 6.35 -16.65
CA LEU A 151 -10.35 7.05 -16.31
C LEU A 151 -10.12 8.40 -15.62
N GLY A 152 -8.87 8.84 -15.44
CA GLY A 152 -8.53 10.06 -14.71
C GLY A 152 -8.72 9.96 -13.20
N VAL A 153 -8.75 8.73 -12.66
CA VAL A 153 -8.77 8.49 -11.21
C VAL A 153 -7.34 8.45 -10.70
N GLN A 154 -7.09 9.21 -9.64
CA GLN A 154 -5.79 9.27 -8.96
C GLN A 154 -5.98 9.51 -7.48
N ALA A 155 -4.93 9.27 -6.68
CA ALA A 155 -4.92 9.59 -5.26
C ALA A 155 -5.22 11.08 -5.05
N ARG A 156 -6.35 11.39 -4.39
CA ARG A 156 -6.80 12.76 -4.17
C ARG A 156 -7.74 12.86 -2.98
N PHE A 157 -7.77 14.02 -2.38
CA PHE A 157 -8.70 14.34 -1.28
C PHE A 157 -9.26 15.77 -1.42
N THR A 158 -10.31 16.05 -0.68
CA THR A 158 -10.81 17.41 -0.50
C THR A 158 -10.24 17.96 0.78
N ASP A 159 -9.44 19.01 0.67
CA ASP A 159 -8.83 19.65 1.83
C ASP A 159 -9.90 20.30 2.71
N PRO A 160 -10.03 19.87 3.98
CA PRO A 160 -11.06 20.39 4.87
C PRO A 160 -10.91 21.88 5.20
N ALA A 161 -9.69 22.43 5.11
CA ALA A 161 -9.44 23.83 5.44
C ALA A 161 -9.82 24.78 4.30
N THR A 162 -9.71 24.34 3.04
CA THR A 162 -9.90 25.20 1.86
C THR A 162 -11.02 24.75 0.94
N GLY A 163 -11.54 23.52 1.09
CA GLY A 163 -12.48 22.90 0.16
C GLY A 163 -11.89 22.57 -1.21
N ALA A 164 -10.59 22.77 -1.41
CA ALA A 164 -9.92 22.50 -2.67
C ALA A 164 -9.69 21.00 -2.88
N LYS A 165 -9.82 20.52 -4.12
CA LYS A 165 -9.40 19.16 -4.50
C LYS A 165 -7.90 19.16 -4.72
N ILE A 166 -7.21 18.32 -3.95
CA ILE A 166 -5.76 18.14 -4.00
C ILE A 166 -5.45 16.74 -4.48
N ALA A 167 -4.61 16.61 -5.51
CA ALA A 167 -4.08 15.35 -5.99
C ALA A 167 -2.67 15.13 -5.46
N CYS A 168 -2.35 13.86 -5.17
CA CYS A 168 -1.00 13.40 -4.92
C CYS A 168 -0.43 12.82 -6.23
N GLY A 169 0.83 13.14 -6.55
CA GLY A 169 1.45 12.66 -7.77
C GLY A 169 1.52 11.13 -7.83
N THR A 170 1.31 10.55 -9.02
CA THR A 170 1.50 9.12 -9.32
C THR A 170 2.58 8.93 -10.37
N ALA A 171 3.18 7.74 -10.42
CA ALA A 171 4.26 7.41 -11.36
C ALA A 171 3.76 6.90 -12.72
N GLN A 172 2.46 6.75 -12.91
CA GLN A 172 1.80 6.28 -14.14
C GLN A 172 2.39 4.97 -14.69
N ASN A 173 2.66 4.00 -13.83
CA ASN A 173 3.17 2.70 -14.21
C ASN A 173 2.10 1.86 -14.91
N ALA A 174 2.46 1.17 -15.99
CA ALA A 174 1.61 0.18 -16.63
C ALA A 174 1.65 -1.17 -15.89
N THR A 175 0.66 -2.04 -16.12
CA THR A 175 0.65 -3.42 -15.58
C THR A 175 1.95 -4.17 -15.91
N SER A 176 2.48 -3.99 -17.14
CA SER A 176 3.74 -4.59 -17.58
C SER A 176 4.94 -4.14 -16.76
N ASP A 177 4.95 -2.90 -16.26
CA ASP A 177 6.08 -2.37 -15.48
C ASP A 177 6.17 -3.06 -14.13
N TYR A 178 5.02 -3.25 -13.46
CA TYR A 178 4.94 -4.01 -12.21
C TYR A 178 5.40 -5.46 -12.39
N VAL A 179 4.84 -6.17 -13.39
CA VAL A 179 5.17 -7.58 -13.66
C VAL A 179 6.65 -7.72 -14.01
N THR A 180 7.18 -6.85 -14.87
CA THR A 180 8.59 -6.85 -15.24
C THR A 180 9.50 -6.61 -14.03
N ALA A 181 9.17 -5.64 -13.19
CA ALA A 181 9.94 -5.35 -11.98
C ALA A 181 9.95 -6.54 -11.00
N ILE A 182 8.80 -7.20 -10.79
CA ILE A 182 8.69 -8.41 -9.97
C ILE A 182 9.57 -9.52 -10.53
N CYS A 183 9.45 -9.84 -11.83
CA CYS A 183 10.22 -10.91 -12.48
C CYS A 183 11.74 -10.67 -12.40
N HIS A 184 12.18 -9.42 -12.50
CA HIS A 184 13.60 -9.06 -12.47
C HIS A 184 14.18 -8.86 -11.06
N SER A 185 13.37 -8.91 -10.01
CA SER A 185 13.82 -8.72 -8.62
C SER A 185 14.08 -10.03 -7.86
N GLY A 186 13.89 -11.18 -8.51
CA GLY A 186 14.12 -12.49 -7.89
C GLY A 186 12.95 -13.04 -7.07
N TRP A 187 11.81 -12.34 -7.04
CA TRP A 187 10.57 -12.86 -6.50
C TRP A 187 9.96 -13.93 -7.42
N TYR A 188 9.38 -14.96 -6.81
CA TYR A 188 8.46 -15.88 -7.48
C TYR A 188 7.04 -15.35 -7.32
N MET A 189 6.35 -15.06 -8.42
CA MET A 189 4.94 -14.64 -8.42
C MET A 189 4.07 -15.88 -8.22
N ALA A 190 3.61 -16.08 -6.99
CA ALA A 190 2.75 -17.21 -6.65
C ALA A 190 1.30 -16.96 -7.08
N GLU A 191 0.84 -15.71 -7.03
CA GLU A 191 -0.50 -15.33 -7.40
C GLU A 191 -0.54 -13.86 -7.82
N MET A 192 -1.34 -13.55 -8.83
CA MET A 192 -1.73 -12.20 -9.23
C MET A 192 -3.23 -12.18 -9.40
N ILE A 193 -3.88 -11.16 -8.88
CA ILE A 193 -5.31 -10.97 -9.05
C ILE A 193 -5.63 -9.54 -9.47
N GLU A 194 -6.73 -9.41 -10.19
CA GLU A 194 -7.42 -8.16 -10.45
C GLU A 194 -8.82 -8.25 -9.85
N ARG A 195 -9.32 -7.15 -9.29
CA ARG A 195 -10.68 -7.04 -8.77
C ARG A 195 -11.37 -5.83 -9.37
N ALA A 196 -12.52 -6.10 -9.96
CA ALA A 196 -13.44 -5.07 -10.41
C ALA A 196 -14.39 -4.68 -9.27
N VAL A 197 -14.96 -3.49 -9.40
CA VAL A 197 -16.04 -3.03 -8.51
C VAL A 197 -17.29 -3.88 -8.80
N ASP A 198 -17.71 -4.66 -7.82
CA ASP A 198 -18.86 -5.54 -7.83
C ASP A 198 -20.00 -5.03 -6.93
N ASP A 199 -21.12 -5.75 -6.91
CA ASP A 199 -22.29 -5.40 -6.11
C ASP A 199 -21.98 -5.38 -4.60
N ALA A 200 -21.09 -6.26 -4.13
CA ALA A 200 -20.69 -6.30 -2.73
C ALA A 200 -19.91 -5.02 -2.35
N THR A 201 -19.00 -4.59 -3.22
CA THR A 201 -18.26 -3.33 -3.06
C THR A 201 -19.18 -2.13 -3.07
N ILE A 202 -20.18 -2.12 -3.96
CA ILE A 202 -21.18 -1.04 -4.04
C ILE A 202 -22.05 -1.00 -2.78
N ALA A 203 -22.44 -2.16 -2.25
CA ALA A 203 -23.21 -2.24 -1.00
C ALA A 203 -22.42 -1.72 0.21
N ALA A 204 -21.13 -2.03 0.30
CA ALA A 204 -20.24 -1.54 1.36
C ALA A 204 -19.87 -0.06 1.20
N CYS A 205 -19.70 0.41 -0.04
CA CYS A 205 -19.33 1.79 -0.37
C CYS A 205 -20.17 2.29 -1.56
N PRO A 206 -21.36 2.89 -1.34
CA PRO A 206 -22.28 3.26 -2.42
C PRO A 206 -21.70 4.20 -3.48
N ARG A 207 -20.74 5.02 -3.15
CA ARG A 207 -20.04 5.89 -4.11
C ARG A 207 -19.26 5.11 -5.19
N ALA A 208 -19.04 3.80 -4.99
CA ALA A 208 -18.38 2.91 -5.95
C ALA A 208 -19.20 2.67 -7.23
N ILE A 209 -20.52 2.89 -7.19
CA ILE A 209 -21.45 2.61 -8.32
C ILE A 209 -20.96 3.19 -9.66
N LYS A 210 -20.33 4.36 -9.64
CA LYS A 210 -19.79 5.02 -10.84
C LYS A 210 -18.63 4.25 -11.49
N TYR A 211 -18.09 3.25 -10.80
CA TYR A 211 -17.00 2.39 -11.27
C TYR A 211 -17.43 0.94 -11.41
N ALA A 212 -18.75 0.65 -11.39
CA ALA A 212 -19.27 -0.72 -11.51
C ALA A 212 -18.66 -1.45 -12.72
N GLY A 213 -18.12 -2.64 -12.49
CA GLY A 213 -17.48 -3.47 -13.52
C GLY A 213 -16.07 -3.05 -13.93
N TRP A 214 -15.55 -1.89 -13.48
CA TRP A 214 -14.17 -1.48 -13.76
C TRP A 214 -13.17 -2.16 -12.84
N PRO A 215 -12.03 -2.66 -13.37
CA PRO A 215 -10.94 -3.19 -12.54
C PRO A 215 -10.34 -2.03 -11.74
N MET A 216 -10.42 -2.13 -10.41
CA MET A 216 -9.98 -1.06 -9.50
C MET A 216 -8.74 -1.44 -8.70
N LEU A 217 -8.56 -2.73 -8.42
CA LEU A 217 -7.45 -3.26 -7.63
C LEU A 217 -6.66 -4.28 -8.43
N MET A 218 -5.34 -4.21 -8.29
CA MET A 218 -4.41 -5.24 -8.70
C MET A 218 -3.52 -5.61 -7.51
N ALA A 219 -3.30 -6.92 -7.29
CA ALA A 219 -2.50 -7.37 -6.15
C ALA A 219 -1.71 -8.65 -6.47
N TRP A 220 -0.61 -8.83 -5.74
CA TRP A 220 0.29 -9.97 -5.88
C TRP A 220 0.62 -10.61 -4.54
N ARG A 221 0.69 -11.92 -4.56
CA ARG A 221 1.36 -12.71 -3.53
C ARG A 221 2.65 -13.24 -4.10
N LEU A 222 3.76 -12.81 -3.52
CA LEU A 222 5.11 -13.15 -3.96
C LEU A 222 5.79 -14.03 -2.92
N LEU A 223 6.67 -14.90 -3.37
CA LEU A 223 7.48 -15.79 -2.51
C LEU A 223 8.96 -15.61 -2.83
N LYS A 224 9.80 -15.52 -1.82
CA LYS A 224 11.25 -15.61 -1.96
C LYS A 224 11.64 -17.09 -1.90
N LYS A 225 12.41 -17.55 -2.89
CA LYS A 225 12.96 -18.92 -2.86
C LYS A 225 13.81 -19.15 -1.62
N SER A 226 13.74 -20.35 -1.08
CA SER A 226 14.57 -20.81 0.06
C SER A 226 16.02 -20.88 -0.32
#